data_50f4194a23f277a1732c9ca80878975b
#
_entry.id   50f4194a23f277a1732c9ca80878975b
#
_cell.length_a   1.000
_cell.length_b   1.000
_cell.length_c   1.000
_cell.angle_alpha   90.00
_cell.angle_beta   90.00
_cell.angle_gamma   90.00
#
_symmetry.space_group_name_H-M   'P 1'
#
loop_
_entity.id
_entity.type
_entity.pdbx_description
1 polymer ?
#
loop_
_entity_poly.entity_id
_entity_poly.type
_entity_poly.pdbx_seq_one_letter_code
_entity_poly.pdbx_strand_id
1 'polypeptide(L)'
;QARDRYEVVKRIADINPTIYGIVFCRTRRETKDIASKLVYDGYNADALHGDLSQSQRDDVMRKFRKGQLQLLVATDVASRGLDVNDLSHIINFNLPDDPEVYTHRSGRTGRAGRKGISIAIVHSRETRKVRDIEKLSGVRFEKKLVPTGEDICKKQLFSLIEKIKSVQVDNEKIEPFLDTINEKLEGLSREQLIKQFVSAEFNRFVSYYKNARDININSKDSRDGGGRKNRSNRDRSRNSRDKSRNNKDRSSRVKFSRFHINVGSKNNVNPVKLIGLINDNLKSKNMEIGK
;
A
#
# COMPACT_ATOMS: atom_id res chain seq x y z
N GLN A 1 1.96 -8.37 8.64
CA GLN A 1 3.42 -8.57 8.50
C GLN A 1 4.06 -7.33 7.87
N ALA A 2 5.40 -7.16 7.97
CA ALA A 2 6.08 -5.98 7.39
C ALA A 2 5.84 -5.84 5.87
N ARG A 3 5.75 -6.96 5.15
CA ARG A 3 5.46 -7.01 3.71
C ARG A 3 4.06 -6.49 3.33
N ASP A 4 3.14 -6.49 4.28
CA ASP A 4 1.74 -6.12 4.05
C ASP A 4 1.48 -4.61 4.27
N ARG A 5 2.50 -3.84 4.71
CA ARG A 5 2.35 -2.41 5.04
C ARG A 5 1.86 -1.57 3.86
N TYR A 6 2.35 -1.86 2.65
CA TYR A 6 1.89 -1.15 1.46
C TYR A 6 0.40 -1.38 1.21
N GLU A 7 -0.04 -2.63 1.31
CA GLU A 7 -1.46 -2.98 1.18
C GLU A 7 -2.33 -2.27 2.24
N VAL A 8 -1.80 -2.07 3.46
CA VAL A 8 -2.49 -1.28 4.49
C VAL A 8 -2.64 0.17 4.08
N VAL A 9 -1.58 0.81 3.54
CA VAL A 9 -1.66 2.20 3.02
C VAL A 9 -2.71 2.29 1.93
N LYS A 10 -2.71 1.35 0.99
CA LYS A 10 -3.68 1.29 -0.10
C LYS A 10 -5.11 1.20 0.42
N ARG A 11 -5.38 0.29 1.36
CA ARG A 11 -6.71 0.14 1.96
C ARG A 11 -7.15 1.37 2.76
N ILE A 12 -6.22 2.05 3.42
CA ILE A 12 -6.50 3.33 4.10
C ILE A 12 -6.89 4.40 3.08
N ALA A 13 -6.17 4.47 1.95
CA ALA A 13 -6.50 5.41 0.89
C ALA A 13 -7.86 5.08 0.24
N ASP A 14 -8.12 3.81 -0.05
CA ASP A 14 -9.36 3.36 -0.69
C ASP A 14 -10.60 3.55 0.21
N ILE A 15 -10.48 3.36 1.53
CA ILE A 15 -11.63 3.59 2.43
C ILE A 15 -11.89 5.08 2.66
N ASN A 16 -10.96 5.96 2.29
CA ASN A 16 -11.06 7.41 2.41
C ASN A 16 -10.89 8.07 1.04
N PRO A 17 -11.92 8.09 0.17
CA PRO A 17 -11.82 8.61 -1.21
C PRO A 17 -11.34 10.06 -1.31
N THR A 18 -11.60 10.85 -0.28
CA THR A 18 -11.21 12.27 -0.18
C THR A 18 -9.93 12.48 0.64
N ILE A 19 -9.11 11.42 0.79
CA ILE A 19 -7.87 11.52 1.57
C ILE A 19 -6.94 12.59 1.00
N TYR A 20 -6.45 13.46 1.89
CA TYR A 20 -5.41 14.43 1.62
C TYR A 20 -4.41 14.36 2.77
N GLY A 21 -3.24 13.78 2.52
CA GLY A 21 -2.36 13.43 3.62
C GLY A 21 -0.92 13.15 3.26
N ILE A 22 -0.12 12.91 4.31
CA ILE A 22 1.29 12.55 4.18
C ILE A 22 1.51 11.12 4.68
N VAL A 23 2.26 10.34 3.90
CA VAL A 23 2.76 9.01 4.28
C VAL A 23 4.23 9.16 4.67
N PHE A 24 4.54 8.97 5.94
CA PHE A 24 5.91 9.07 6.45
C PHE A 24 6.65 7.74 6.37
N CYS A 25 7.73 7.74 5.60
CA CYS A 25 8.65 6.61 5.43
C CYS A 25 10.00 6.89 6.10
N ARG A 26 10.71 5.82 6.48
CA ARG A 26 12.00 5.94 7.17
C ARG A 26 13.15 6.35 6.25
N THR A 27 13.17 5.85 5.01
CA THR A 27 14.28 6.04 4.09
C THR A 27 13.84 6.65 2.77
N ARG A 28 14.78 7.34 2.08
CA ARG A 28 14.54 7.89 0.73
C ARG A 28 14.14 6.82 -0.28
N ARG A 29 14.77 5.64 -0.21
CA ARG A 29 14.45 4.52 -1.10
C ARG A 29 13.01 4.04 -0.88
N GLU A 30 12.62 3.82 0.36
CA GLU A 30 11.26 3.42 0.72
C GLU A 30 10.24 4.47 0.27
N THR A 31 10.55 5.75 0.43
CA THR A 31 9.72 6.88 -0.03
C THR A 31 9.46 6.79 -1.54
N LYS A 32 10.53 6.61 -2.34
CA LYS A 32 10.44 6.43 -3.80
C LYS A 32 9.60 5.21 -4.17
N ASP A 33 9.91 4.07 -3.54
CA ASP A 33 9.26 2.79 -3.83
C ASP A 33 7.75 2.85 -3.54
N ILE A 34 7.35 3.46 -2.41
CA ILE A 34 5.95 3.59 -2.02
C ILE A 34 5.20 4.58 -2.92
N ALA A 35 5.80 5.73 -3.22
CA ALA A 35 5.20 6.70 -4.13
C ALA A 35 4.99 6.10 -5.53
N SER A 36 6.01 5.43 -6.08
CA SER A 36 5.91 4.77 -7.39
C SER A 36 4.82 3.71 -7.43
N LYS A 37 4.66 2.92 -6.37
CA LYS A 37 3.57 1.94 -6.27
C LYS A 37 2.20 2.60 -6.21
N LEU A 38 2.06 3.69 -5.45
CA LEU A 38 0.80 4.43 -5.37
C LEU A 38 0.42 5.00 -6.74
N VAL A 39 1.38 5.61 -7.45
CA VAL A 39 1.15 6.11 -8.82
C VAL A 39 0.78 4.97 -9.77
N TYR A 40 1.48 3.84 -9.70
CA TYR A 40 1.16 2.65 -10.51
C TYR A 40 -0.26 2.12 -10.24
N ASP A 41 -0.70 2.15 -9.00
CA ASP A 41 -2.05 1.75 -8.59
C ASP A 41 -3.12 2.82 -8.88
N GLY A 42 -2.72 3.97 -9.46
CA GLY A 42 -3.63 5.02 -9.93
C GLY A 42 -3.97 6.10 -8.89
N TYR A 43 -3.17 6.22 -7.82
CA TYR A 43 -3.32 7.34 -6.87
C TYR A 43 -2.53 8.56 -7.33
N ASN A 44 -3.06 9.73 -7.05
CA ASN A 44 -2.34 11.00 -7.24
C ASN A 44 -1.36 11.17 -6.07
N ALA A 45 -0.16 10.61 -6.21
CA ALA A 45 0.88 10.62 -5.20
C ALA A 45 2.22 11.06 -5.77
N ASP A 46 3.08 11.63 -4.93
CA ASP A 46 4.46 11.95 -5.29
C ASP A 46 5.38 11.80 -4.07
N ALA A 47 6.69 11.68 -4.33
CA ALA A 47 7.71 11.47 -3.31
C ALA A 47 8.40 12.79 -2.95
N LEU A 48 8.66 13.00 -1.64
CA LEU A 48 9.45 14.11 -1.14
C LEU A 48 10.61 13.59 -0.28
N HIS A 49 11.83 13.69 -0.79
CA HIS A 49 13.04 13.19 -0.14
C HIS A 49 14.28 14.05 -0.45
N GLY A 50 15.36 13.82 0.26
CA GLY A 50 16.56 14.65 0.18
C GLY A 50 17.35 14.58 -1.13
N ASP A 51 17.05 13.64 -2.04
CA ASP A 51 17.71 13.55 -3.36
C ASP A 51 17.06 14.45 -4.41
N LEU A 52 15.91 15.08 -4.10
CA LEU A 52 15.27 16.04 -5.00
C LEU A 52 16.03 17.37 -4.96
N SER A 53 16.21 17.98 -6.14
CA SER A 53 16.65 19.38 -6.22
C SER A 53 15.61 20.31 -5.60
N GLN A 54 16.02 21.55 -5.26
CA GLN A 54 15.08 22.51 -4.69
C GLN A 54 13.91 22.79 -5.64
N SER A 55 14.16 22.92 -6.93
CA SER A 55 13.12 23.12 -7.94
C SER A 55 12.12 21.96 -7.99
N GLN A 56 12.60 20.71 -7.93
CA GLN A 56 11.73 19.52 -7.89
C GLN A 56 10.88 19.49 -6.61
N ARG A 57 11.49 19.86 -5.45
CA ARG A 57 10.75 19.95 -4.18
C ARG A 57 9.63 20.98 -4.26
N ASP A 58 9.92 22.15 -4.82
CA ASP A 58 8.96 23.24 -4.96
C ASP A 58 7.82 22.86 -5.90
N ASP A 59 8.11 22.12 -6.97
CA ASP A 59 7.12 21.57 -7.90
C ASP A 59 6.18 20.57 -7.22
N VAL A 60 6.71 19.59 -6.51
CA VAL A 60 5.93 18.60 -5.76
C VAL A 60 5.04 19.31 -4.73
N MET A 61 5.61 20.25 -3.98
CA MET A 61 4.88 21.00 -2.97
C MET A 61 3.78 21.89 -3.55
N ARG A 62 4.05 22.51 -4.70
CA ARG A 62 3.05 23.30 -5.42
C ARG A 62 1.86 22.45 -5.86
N LYS A 63 2.11 21.25 -6.43
CA LYS A 63 1.07 20.29 -6.82
C LYS A 63 0.27 19.83 -5.61
N PHE A 64 0.95 19.53 -4.51
CA PHE A 64 0.31 19.09 -3.28
C PHE A 64 -0.58 20.18 -2.69
N ARG A 65 -0.10 21.41 -2.52
CA ARG A 65 -0.91 22.53 -2.02
C ARG A 65 -2.12 22.87 -2.89
N LYS A 66 -2.02 22.63 -4.20
CA LYS A 66 -3.14 22.81 -5.15
C LYS A 66 -4.16 21.66 -5.12
N GLY A 67 -3.96 20.64 -4.27
CA GLY A 67 -4.84 19.48 -4.23
C GLY A 67 -4.73 18.54 -5.45
N GLN A 68 -3.72 18.72 -6.30
CA GLN A 68 -3.47 17.85 -7.44
C GLN A 68 -2.87 16.50 -7.01
N LEU A 69 -2.26 16.45 -5.81
CA LEU A 69 -1.80 15.24 -5.18
C LEU A 69 -2.66 14.96 -3.95
N GLN A 70 -3.12 13.71 -3.81
CA GLN A 70 -3.86 13.23 -2.65
C GLN A 70 -2.92 12.80 -1.53
N LEU A 71 -1.80 12.19 -1.90
CA LEU A 71 -0.83 11.63 -0.96
C LEU A 71 0.58 12.12 -1.28
N LEU A 72 1.21 12.69 -0.28
CA LEU A 72 2.64 13.00 -0.32
C LEU A 72 3.41 11.94 0.46
N VAL A 73 4.33 11.22 -0.18
CA VAL A 73 5.19 10.25 0.52
C VAL A 73 6.49 10.92 0.88
N ALA A 74 6.84 11.01 2.17
CA ALA A 74 7.96 11.83 2.61
C ALA A 74 8.83 11.17 3.69
N THR A 75 10.10 11.58 3.76
CA THR A 75 10.96 11.35 4.93
C THR A 75 10.83 12.51 5.91
N ASP A 76 11.17 12.30 7.19
CA ASP A 76 11.12 13.34 8.22
C ASP A 76 11.97 14.57 7.85
N VAL A 77 13.19 14.33 7.35
CA VAL A 77 14.11 15.40 6.99
C VAL A 77 13.53 16.25 5.86
N ALA A 78 12.95 15.63 4.86
CA ALA A 78 12.38 16.34 3.72
C ALA A 78 11.06 17.05 4.08
N SER A 79 10.36 16.60 5.09
CA SER A 79 9.11 17.20 5.55
C SER A 79 9.30 18.36 6.53
N ARG A 80 10.51 18.59 7.02
CA ARG A 80 10.81 19.76 7.88
C ARG A 80 10.62 21.05 7.08
N GLY A 81 9.98 22.02 7.70
CA GLY A 81 9.68 23.31 7.05
C GLY A 81 8.55 23.26 6.02
N LEU A 82 7.84 22.13 5.90
CA LEU A 82 6.63 22.09 5.09
C LEU A 82 5.55 22.94 5.77
N ASP A 83 5.22 24.05 5.12
CA ASP A 83 4.02 24.81 5.48
C ASP A 83 2.80 24.19 4.80
N VAL A 84 2.39 23.04 5.33
CA VAL A 84 1.16 22.34 4.95
C VAL A 84 0.43 21.99 6.24
N ASN A 85 -0.73 22.59 6.37
CA ASN A 85 -1.65 22.38 7.47
C ASN A 85 -2.97 21.83 6.93
N ASP A 86 -3.86 21.45 7.80
CA ASP A 86 -5.20 20.97 7.44
C ASP A 86 -5.24 19.65 6.65
N LEU A 87 -4.22 18.83 6.82
CA LEU A 87 -4.22 17.48 6.27
C LEU A 87 -5.34 16.65 6.93
N SER A 88 -6.06 15.87 6.14
CA SER A 88 -7.05 14.95 6.68
C SER A 88 -6.41 13.76 7.40
N HIS A 89 -5.27 13.28 6.87
CA HIS A 89 -4.59 12.11 7.39
C HIS A 89 -3.07 12.26 7.45
N ILE A 90 -2.49 11.73 8.51
CA ILE A 90 -1.07 11.42 8.62
C ILE A 90 -0.92 9.91 8.74
N ILE A 91 -0.15 9.29 7.85
CA ILE A 91 0.10 7.86 7.87
C ILE A 91 1.57 7.62 8.19
N ASN A 92 1.84 7.06 9.35
CA ASN A 92 3.18 6.61 9.71
C ASN A 92 3.37 5.19 9.15
N PHE A 93 3.94 5.10 7.93
CA PHE A 93 4.31 3.82 7.31
C PHE A 93 5.30 3.05 8.20
N ASN A 94 6.24 3.79 8.79
CA ASN A 94 7.11 3.33 9.87
C ASN A 94 6.94 4.27 11.06
N LEU A 95 6.84 3.70 12.26
CA LEU A 95 6.97 4.49 13.47
C LEU A 95 8.36 5.14 13.53
N PRO A 96 8.47 6.40 13.92
CA PRO A 96 9.76 7.02 14.16
C PRO A 96 10.45 6.36 15.36
N ASP A 97 11.77 6.51 15.44
CA ASP A 97 12.53 6.01 16.58
C ASP A 97 12.41 6.97 17.78
N ASP A 98 12.26 8.25 17.50
CA ASP A 98 12.03 9.31 18.48
C ASP A 98 10.54 9.64 18.60
N PRO A 99 9.94 9.54 19.79
CA PRO A 99 8.54 9.90 20.03
C PRO A 99 8.18 11.35 19.73
N GLU A 100 9.10 12.30 19.89
CA GLU A 100 8.86 13.70 19.56
C GLU A 100 8.60 13.89 18.06
N VAL A 101 9.29 13.11 17.22
CA VAL A 101 9.08 13.11 15.77
C VAL A 101 7.65 12.66 15.44
N TYR A 102 7.07 11.69 16.19
CA TYR A 102 5.68 11.30 16.02
C TYR A 102 4.74 12.49 16.27
N THR A 103 4.97 13.24 17.34
CA THR A 103 4.17 14.43 17.67
C THR A 103 4.27 15.49 16.57
N HIS A 104 5.46 15.75 16.04
CA HIS A 104 5.69 16.68 14.96
C HIS A 104 5.00 16.26 13.64
N ARG A 105 5.01 14.95 13.31
CA ARG A 105 4.28 14.41 12.17
C ARG A 105 2.76 14.57 12.36
N SER A 106 2.26 14.14 13.49
CA SER A 106 0.83 14.20 13.81
C SER A 106 0.31 15.63 13.89
N GLY A 107 1.13 16.58 14.33
CA GLY A 107 0.79 18.01 14.36
C GLY A 107 0.58 18.65 12.97
N ARG A 108 0.68 17.92 11.86
CA ARG A 108 0.32 18.40 10.50
C ARG A 108 -1.17 18.23 10.21
N THR A 109 -1.91 17.54 11.05
CA THR A 109 -3.37 17.36 10.94
C THR A 109 -4.08 17.84 12.21
N GLY A 110 -5.37 18.05 12.15
CA GLY A 110 -6.19 18.40 13.32
C GLY A 110 -5.97 19.81 13.87
N ARG A 111 -5.57 20.78 13.04
CA ARG A 111 -5.38 22.18 13.46
C ARG A 111 -6.64 23.02 13.27
N ALA A 112 -6.68 24.17 13.95
CA ALA A 112 -7.75 25.17 13.83
C ALA A 112 -9.17 24.60 14.08
N GLY A 113 -9.30 23.67 15.04
CA GLY A 113 -10.61 23.08 15.38
C GLY A 113 -11.09 21.99 14.41
N ARG A 114 -10.32 21.66 13.36
CA ARG A 114 -10.66 20.57 12.45
C ARG A 114 -10.21 19.22 12.99
N LYS A 115 -11.00 18.19 12.72
CA LYS A 115 -10.64 16.80 13.07
C LYS A 115 -9.61 16.27 12.07
N GLY A 116 -8.51 15.71 12.59
CA GLY A 116 -7.49 15.05 11.81
C GLY A 116 -7.23 13.63 12.30
N ILE A 117 -6.77 12.77 11.42
CA ILE A 117 -6.49 11.37 11.72
C ILE A 117 -5.00 11.09 11.57
N SER A 118 -4.35 10.62 12.66
CA SER A 118 -2.97 10.14 12.61
C SER A 118 -2.97 8.62 12.77
N ILE A 119 -2.46 7.91 11.77
CA ILE A 119 -2.45 6.45 11.72
C ILE A 119 -1.01 5.97 11.81
N ALA A 120 -0.78 4.96 12.65
CA ALA A 120 0.50 4.24 12.71
C ALA A 120 0.32 2.80 12.24
N ILE A 121 1.04 2.39 11.20
CA ILE A 121 1.04 1.02 10.72
C ILE A 121 2.07 0.24 11.52
N VAL A 122 1.58 -0.58 12.44
CA VAL A 122 2.42 -1.32 13.39
C VAL A 122 2.28 -2.83 13.22
N HIS A 123 3.33 -3.56 13.48
CA HIS A 123 3.29 -5.01 13.64
C HIS A 123 3.55 -5.38 15.11
N SER A 124 3.29 -6.63 15.50
CA SER A 124 3.34 -7.09 16.88
C SER A 124 4.66 -6.80 17.61
N ARG A 125 5.79 -6.75 16.90
CA ARG A 125 7.12 -6.45 17.49
C ARG A 125 7.30 -4.97 17.83
N GLU A 126 6.49 -4.07 17.28
CA GLU A 126 6.58 -2.61 17.50
C GLU A 126 5.69 -2.12 18.65
N THR A 127 4.98 -3.01 19.34
CA THR A 127 4.08 -2.66 20.46
C THR A 127 4.78 -1.87 21.57
N ARG A 128 6.08 -2.15 21.79
CA ARG A 128 6.88 -1.39 22.78
C ARG A 128 7.02 0.07 22.35
N LYS A 129 7.38 0.33 21.09
CA LYS A 129 7.49 1.70 20.55
C LYS A 129 6.19 2.47 20.66
N VAL A 130 5.04 1.81 20.42
CA VAL A 130 3.73 2.44 20.61
C VAL A 130 3.56 2.93 22.04
N ARG A 131 3.86 2.08 23.02
CA ARG A 131 3.76 2.45 24.46
C ARG A 131 4.74 3.58 24.84
N ASP A 132 5.93 3.59 24.27
CA ASP A 132 6.92 4.63 24.53
C ASP A 132 6.42 5.99 23.97
N ILE A 133 5.82 6.00 22.78
CA ILE A 133 5.18 7.18 22.20
C ILE A 133 4.01 7.64 23.08
N GLU A 134 3.12 6.72 23.50
CA GLU A 134 1.97 7.06 24.37
C GLU A 134 2.43 7.73 25.67
N LYS A 135 3.47 7.22 26.30
CA LYS A 135 4.00 7.76 27.55
C LYS A 135 4.56 9.17 27.40
N LEU A 136 5.29 9.44 26.32
CA LEU A 136 5.98 10.70 26.12
C LEU A 136 5.10 11.77 25.49
N SER A 137 4.19 11.40 24.59
CA SER A 137 3.30 12.33 23.91
C SER A 137 1.99 12.59 24.64
N GLY A 138 1.62 11.77 25.63
CA GLY A 138 0.32 11.81 26.31
C GLY A 138 -0.86 11.35 25.44
N VAL A 139 -0.60 10.94 24.21
CA VAL A 139 -1.62 10.45 23.26
C VAL A 139 -1.87 8.96 23.51
N ARG A 140 -3.13 8.54 23.45
CA ARG A 140 -3.49 7.11 23.44
C ARG A 140 -3.82 6.65 22.04
N PHE A 141 -3.23 5.51 21.62
CA PHE A 141 -3.56 4.89 20.36
C PHE A 141 -4.80 3.99 20.49
N GLU A 142 -5.75 4.21 19.60
CA GLU A 142 -6.83 3.27 19.39
C GLU A 142 -6.39 2.18 18.40
N LYS A 143 -6.47 0.92 18.81
CA LYS A 143 -6.17 -0.20 17.91
C LYS A 143 -7.34 -0.42 16.96
N LYS A 144 -7.09 -0.27 15.66
CA LYS A 144 -8.07 -0.58 14.60
C LYS A 144 -7.56 -1.73 13.73
N LEU A 145 -8.51 -2.53 13.27
CA LEU A 145 -8.24 -3.53 12.24
C LEU A 145 -8.13 -2.85 10.87
N VAL A 146 -7.38 -3.49 10.00
CA VAL A 146 -7.28 -3.04 8.61
C VAL A 146 -8.63 -3.30 7.92
N PRO A 147 -9.17 -2.33 7.18
CA PRO A 147 -10.44 -2.50 6.49
C PRO A 147 -10.44 -3.73 5.58
N THR A 148 -11.56 -4.45 5.58
CA THR A 148 -11.76 -5.57 4.65
C THR A 148 -12.06 -5.05 3.24
N GLY A 149 -11.92 -5.92 2.23
CA GLY A 149 -12.31 -5.56 0.86
C GLY A 149 -13.79 -5.19 0.76
N GLU A 150 -14.64 -5.84 1.55
CA GLU A 150 -16.08 -5.56 1.59
C GLU A 150 -16.38 -4.17 2.17
N ASP A 151 -15.71 -3.78 3.27
CA ASP A 151 -15.86 -2.45 3.86
C ASP A 151 -15.46 -1.35 2.88
N ILE A 152 -14.35 -1.57 2.16
CA ILE A 152 -13.86 -0.64 1.15
C ILE A 152 -14.87 -0.53 0.00
N CYS A 153 -15.33 -1.66 -0.53
CA CYS A 153 -16.31 -1.66 -1.60
C CYS A 153 -17.60 -0.92 -1.22
N LYS A 154 -18.14 -1.18 -0.04
CA LYS A 154 -19.32 -0.47 0.48
C LYS A 154 -19.07 1.05 0.55
N LYS A 155 -17.94 1.45 1.13
CA LYS A 155 -17.60 2.88 1.30
C LYS A 155 -17.43 3.59 -0.03
N GLN A 156 -16.73 2.96 -0.98
CA GLN A 156 -16.52 3.50 -2.33
C GLN A 156 -17.84 3.63 -3.09
N LEU A 157 -18.71 2.63 -3.00
CA LEU A 157 -20.03 2.66 -3.62
C LEU A 157 -20.89 3.83 -3.09
N PHE A 158 -20.96 3.99 -1.75
CA PHE A 158 -21.70 5.09 -1.16
C PHE A 158 -21.09 6.45 -1.52
N SER A 159 -19.76 6.55 -1.55
CA SER A 159 -19.08 7.78 -1.97
C SER A 159 -19.40 8.13 -3.43
N LEU A 160 -19.46 7.13 -4.32
CA LEU A 160 -19.88 7.33 -5.72
C LEU A 160 -21.31 7.85 -5.80
N ILE A 161 -22.24 7.26 -5.05
CA ILE A 161 -23.65 7.68 -5.02
C ILE A 161 -23.76 9.13 -4.54
N GLU A 162 -23.08 9.50 -3.44
CA GLU A 162 -23.10 10.86 -2.93
C GLU A 162 -22.47 11.86 -3.93
N LYS A 163 -21.39 11.46 -4.62
CA LYS A 163 -20.80 12.26 -5.68
C LYS A 163 -21.81 12.51 -6.81
N ILE A 164 -22.50 11.47 -7.28
CA ILE A 164 -23.52 11.58 -8.32
C ILE A 164 -24.64 12.54 -7.88
N LYS A 165 -25.13 12.42 -6.64
CA LYS A 165 -26.16 13.30 -6.09
C LYS A 165 -25.74 14.77 -6.00
N SER A 166 -24.46 15.01 -5.78
CA SER A 166 -23.90 16.37 -5.60
C SER A 166 -23.40 17.00 -6.90
N VAL A 167 -23.36 16.26 -8.02
CA VAL A 167 -22.96 16.81 -9.31
C VAL A 167 -23.93 17.89 -9.75
N GLN A 168 -23.40 19.07 -9.99
CA GLN A 168 -24.13 20.12 -10.70
C GLN A 168 -24.12 19.81 -12.20
N VAL A 169 -25.31 19.58 -12.74
CA VAL A 169 -25.46 19.28 -14.16
C VAL A 169 -25.33 20.59 -14.94
N ASP A 170 -24.37 20.63 -15.86
CA ASP A 170 -24.22 21.71 -16.81
C ASP A 170 -25.21 21.44 -17.98
N ASN A 171 -26.43 21.96 -17.84
CA ASN A 171 -27.50 21.70 -18.80
C ASN A 171 -27.15 22.20 -20.20
N GLU A 172 -26.48 23.36 -20.35
CA GLU A 172 -26.12 23.91 -21.65
C GLU A 172 -25.20 22.96 -22.44
N LYS A 173 -24.33 22.22 -21.75
CA LYS A 173 -23.42 21.28 -22.41
C LYS A 173 -24.01 19.90 -22.67
N ILE A 174 -24.97 19.46 -21.86
CA ILE A 174 -25.50 18.09 -21.92
C ILE A 174 -26.77 18.04 -22.79
N GLU A 175 -27.63 19.06 -22.71
CA GLU A 175 -28.92 19.11 -23.37
C GLU A 175 -28.86 18.82 -24.89
N PRO A 176 -27.86 19.31 -25.66
CA PRO A 176 -27.74 18.99 -27.09
C PRO A 176 -27.55 17.50 -27.40
N PHE A 177 -27.14 16.71 -26.44
CA PHE A 177 -26.87 15.28 -26.59
C PHE A 177 -27.94 14.38 -25.95
N LEU A 178 -28.89 14.94 -25.20
CA LEU A 178 -29.86 14.16 -24.43
C LEU A 178 -30.76 13.29 -25.32
N ASP A 179 -31.22 13.78 -26.46
CA ASP A 179 -32.05 13.01 -27.37
C ASP A 179 -31.31 11.78 -27.89
N THR A 180 -30.08 11.95 -28.33
CA THR A 180 -29.22 10.82 -28.77
C THR A 180 -28.91 9.87 -27.66
N ILE A 181 -28.68 10.36 -26.43
CA ILE A 181 -28.43 9.53 -25.24
C ILE A 181 -29.68 8.71 -24.93
N ASN A 182 -30.84 9.34 -24.91
CA ASN A 182 -32.12 8.67 -24.63
C ASN A 182 -32.42 7.59 -25.66
N GLU A 183 -32.24 7.86 -26.95
CA GLU A 183 -32.41 6.90 -28.04
C GLU A 183 -31.51 5.67 -27.86
N LYS A 184 -30.22 5.90 -27.53
CA LYS A 184 -29.24 4.80 -27.29
C LYS A 184 -29.51 4.00 -26.03
N LEU A 185 -30.15 4.57 -25.03
CA LEU A 185 -30.50 3.93 -23.76
C LEU A 185 -31.97 3.44 -23.76
N GLU A 186 -32.68 3.64 -24.84
CA GLU A 186 -34.05 3.14 -25.02
C GLU A 186 -34.09 1.60 -24.85
N GLY A 187 -35.04 1.12 -24.10
CA GLY A 187 -35.13 -0.32 -23.75
C GLY A 187 -34.44 -0.74 -22.49
N LEU A 188 -33.64 0.10 -21.84
CA LEU A 188 -33.12 -0.15 -20.52
C LEU A 188 -34.10 0.33 -19.45
N SER A 189 -34.48 -0.57 -18.53
CA SER A 189 -35.21 -0.14 -17.35
C SER A 189 -34.32 0.75 -16.46
N ARG A 190 -34.96 1.61 -15.64
CA ARG A 190 -34.23 2.43 -14.64
C ARG A 190 -33.29 1.59 -13.77
N GLU A 191 -33.71 0.39 -13.40
CA GLU A 191 -32.90 -0.52 -12.58
C GLU A 191 -31.68 -1.03 -13.37
N GLN A 192 -31.84 -1.40 -14.62
CA GLN A 192 -30.76 -1.83 -15.50
C GLN A 192 -29.76 -0.69 -15.74
N LEU A 193 -30.25 0.52 -15.99
CA LEU A 193 -29.41 1.70 -16.17
C LEU A 193 -28.56 1.98 -14.95
N ILE A 194 -29.15 1.96 -13.73
CA ILE A 194 -28.42 2.13 -12.48
C ILE A 194 -27.36 1.03 -12.30
N LYS A 195 -27.73 -0.24 -12.53
CA LYS A 195 -26.79 -1.37 -12.43
C LYS A 195 -25.61 -1.23 -13.38
N GLN A 196 -25.86 -0.87 -14.64
CA GLN A 196 -24.81 -0.72 -15.65
C GLN A 196 -23.91 0.47 -15.34
N PHE A 197 -24.48 1.61 -14.98
CA PHE A 197 -23.74 2.82 -14.64
C PHE A 197 -22.85 2.61 -13.42
N VAL A 198 -23.41 2.05 -12.35
CA VAL A 198 -22.64 1.71 -11.14
C VAL A 198 -21.54 0.69 -11.47
N SER A 199 -21.86 -0.32 -12.29
CA SER A 199 -20.89 -1.35 -12.66
C SER A 199 -19.73 -0.79 -13.49
N ALA A 200 -19.97 0.13 -14.39
CA ALA A 200 -18.94 0.74 -15.23
C ALA A 200 -17.86 1.44 -14.38
N GLU A 201 -18.28 2.16 -13.34
CA GLU A 201 -17.37 2.88 -12.45
C GLU A 201 -16.77 1.98 -11.34
N PHE A 202 -17.52 0.96 -10.90
CA PHE A 202 -17.23 0.23 -9.68
C PHE A 202 -16.54 -1.13 -9.89
N ASN A 203 -16.64 -1.72 -11.08
CA ASN A 203 -16.09 -3.07 -11.36
C ASN A 203 -14.59 -3.17 -11.08
N ARG A 204 -13.83 -2.08 -11.23
CA ARG A 204 -12.40 -2.04 -10.91
C ARG A 204 -12.16 -2.36 -9.43
N PHE A 205 -12.93 -1.77 -8.51
CA PHE A 205 -12.80 -2.02 -7.08
C PHE A 205 -13.26 -3.43 -6.72
N VAL A 206 -14.41 -3.85 -7.25
CA VAL A 206 -14.94 -5.21 -6.99
C VAL A 206 -13.95 -6.26 -7.44
N SER A 207 -13.39 -6.17 -8.65
CA SER A 207 -12.45 -7.15 -9.17
C SER A 207 -11.15 -7.21 -8.34
N TYR A 208 -10.63 -6.07 -7.90
CA TYR A 208 -9.44 -6.02 -7.07
C TYR A 208 -9.67 -6.65 -5.68
N TYR A 209 -10.78 -6.29 -5.02
CA TYR A 209 -11.05 -6.72 -3.65
C TYR A 209 -11.78 -8.04 -3.51
N LYS A 210 -12.36 -8.60 -4.60
CA LYS A 210 -13.12 -9.87 -4.57
C LYS A 210 -12.33 -11.03 -3.95
N ASN A 211 -11.02 -11.08 -4.21
CA ASN A 211 -10.11 -12.11 -3.71
C ASN A 211 -9.06 -11.55 -2.75
N ALA A 212 -9.27 -10.35 -2.20
CA ALA A 212 -8.32 -9.71 -1.32
C ALA A 212 -8.21 -10.46 0.01
N ARG A 213 -6.98 -10.88 0.32
CA ARG A 213 -6.66 -11.60 1.56
C ARG A 213 -6.94 -10.73 2.78
N ASP A 214 -7.51 -11.32 3.83
CA ASP A 214 -7.49 -10.69 5.16
C ASP A 214 -6.06 -10.62 5.67
N ILE A 215 -5.60 -9.39 5.93
CA ILE A 215 -4.24 -9.10 6.42
C ILE A 215 -4.20 -8.82 7.92
N ASN A 216 -5.35 -8.88 8.58
CA ASN A 216 -5.42 -8.78 10.03
C ASN A 216 -4.82 -10.02 10.69
N ILE A 217 -4.08 -9.82 11.76
CA ILE A 217 -3.53 -10.93 12.54
C ILE A 217 -4.63 -11.44 13.44
N ASN A 218 -5.14 -12.65 13.18
CA ASN A 218 -6.02 -13.32 14.12
C ASN A 218 -5.25 -13.66 15.39
N SER A 219 -5.79 -13.24 16.54
CA SER A 219 -5.19 -13.53 17.86
C SER A 219 -5.05 -15.03 18.18
N LYS A 220 -5.64 -15.90 17.35
CA LYS A 220 -5.48 -17.35 17.46
C LYS A 220 -4.15 -17.87 16.92
N ASP A 221 -3.56 -17.20 15.89
CA ASP A 221 -2.28 -17.62 15.31
C ASP A 221 -1.06 -17.29 16.18
N SER A 222 -1.22 -16.46 17.21
CA SER A 222 -0.14 -16.10 18.11
C SER A 222 0.08 -17.10 19.27
N ARG A 223 -0.77 -18.13 19.41
CA ARG A 223 -0.67 -19.12 20.51
C ARG A 223 0.04 -20.40 20.14
N ASP A 224 0.26 -20.68 18.86
CA ASP A 224 0.80 -21.96 18.41
C ASP A 224 2.32 -21.97 18.15
N GLY A 225 3.01 -20.88 18.48
CA GLY A 225 4.47 -20.75 18.33
C GLY A 225 5.28 -20.89 19.64
N GLY A 226 4.66 -21.26 20.76
CA GLY A 226 5.28 -21.26 22.08
C GLY A 226 5.35 -22.64 22.77
N GLY A 227 5.74 -23.68 22.04
CA GLY A 227 6.09 -24.97 22.65
C GLY A 227 7.32 -24.82 23.54
N ARG A 228 7.11 -24.63 24.84
CA ARG A 228 8.16 -24.75 25.87
C ARG A 228 8.72 -26.16 25.82
N LYS A 229 9.85 -26.36 25.17
CA LYS A 229 10.68 -27.54 25.42
C LYS A 229 11.32 -27.39 26.82
N ASN A 230 10.77 -28.16 27.76
CA ASN A 230 11.34 -28.44 29.04
C ASN A 230 12.78 -28.95 28.85
N ARG A 231 13.76 -28.16 29.25
CA ARG A 231 15.12 -28.64 29.45
C ARG A 231 15.18 -29.23 30.86
N SER A 232 15.02 -30.54 30.96
CA SER A 232 15.52 -31.26 32.11
C SER A 232 16.98 -31.62 31.87
N ASN A 233 17.81 -31.16 32.76
CA ASN A 233 19.19 -31.52 32.95
C ASN A 233 19.38 -33.05 33.04
N ARG A 234 20.32 -33.62 32.33
CA ARG A 234 21.21 -34.65 32.87
C ARG A 234 22.47 -34.80 32.02
N ASP A 235 23.51 -34.82 32.76
CA ASP A 235 24.94 -34.97 32.58
C ASP A 235 25.44 -36.09 31.65
N ARG A 236 26.62 -35.80 31.11
CA ARG A 236 27.81 -36.64 30.88
C ARG A 236 27.79 -37.76 29.83
N SER A 237 28.68 -37.62 28.92
CA SER A 237 29.82 -38.50 28.62
C SER A 237 30.10 -38.73 27.14
N ARG A 238 31.26 -38.29 26.74
CA ARG A 238 32.28 -38.84 25.81
C ARG A 238 31.90 -39.89 24.76
N ASN A 239 32.41 -39.61 23.60
CA ASN A 239 33.14 -40.46 22.66
C ASN A 239 32.49 -40.82 21.33
N SER A 240 33.09 -40.25 20.32
CA SER A 240 33.61 -40.83 19.08
C SER A 240 32.75 -41.80 18.23
N ARG A 241 32.90 -41.54 16.95
CA ARG A 241 32.87 -42.43 15.78
C ARG A 241 31.58 -42.69 15.05
N ASP A 242 31.54 -42.04 13.89
CA ASP A 242 31.39 -42.70 12.57
C ASP A 242 30.12 -43.46 12.21
N LYS A 243 29.72 -43.14 11.00
CA LYS A 243 28.90 -43.92 10.04
C LYS A 243 27.41 -43.65 9.93
N SER A 244 27.14 -42.88 8.85
CA SER A 244 26.33 -43.37 7.71
C SER A 244 24.91 -43.88 7.99
N ARG A 245 24.00 -43.21 7.42
CA ARG A 245 22.93 -43.69 6.50
C ARG A 245 21.59 -43.02 6.63
N ASN A 246 21.23 -42.39 5.52
CA ASN A 246 19.90 -42.37 4.92
C ASN A 246 18.68 -42.06 5.80
N ASN A 247 18.11 -40.88 5.60
CA ASN A 247 16.69 -40.87 5.28
C ASN A 247 16.34 -39.74 4.33
N LYS A 248 15.63 -40.15 3.27
CA LYS A 248 15.08 -39.35 2.21
C LYS A 248 13.92 -38.51 2.76
N ASP A 249 14.02 -37.19 2.63
CA ASP A 249 12.81 -36.39 2.46
C ASP A 249 13.05 -35.43 1.28
N ARG A 250 12.37 -35.76 0.20
CA ARG A 250 12.35 -35.06 -1.07
C ARG A 250 11.41 -33.86 -0.96
N SER A 251 11.90 -32.71 -0.54
CA SER A 251 11.37 -31.45 -1.03
C SER A 251 12.21 -31.04 -2.21
N SER A 252 11.66 -31.12 -3.41
CA SER A 252 12.30 -30.70 -4.65
C SER A 252 12.59 -29.21 -4.61
N ARG A 253 13.79 -28.84 -4.12
CA ARG A 253 14.32 -27.50 -4.31
C ARG A 253 14.72 -27.38 -5.76
N VAL A 254 13.94 -26.66 -6.54
CA VAL A 254 14.32 -26.22 -7.87
C VAL A 254 15.65 -25.47 -7.74
N LYS A 255 16.72 -26.03 -8.29
CA LYS A 255 18.03 -25.36 -8.32
C LYS A 255 18.01 -24.33 -9.42
N PHE A 256 17.97 -23.05 -9.07
CA PHE A 256 18.16 -21.97 -10.02
C PHE A 256 19.64 -21.74 -10.27
N SER A 257 20.02 -21.68 -11.55
CA SER A 257 21.36 -21.25 -11.97
C SER A 257 21.31 -19.75 -12.32
N ARG A 258 22.30 -19.00 -11.84
CA ARG A 258 22.41 -17.57 -12.13
C ARG A 258 23.34 -17.36 -13.32
N PHE A 259 22.84 -16.71 -14.36
CA PHE A 259 23.65 -16.35 -15.54
C PHE A 259 23.88 -14.83 -15.55
N HIS A 260 25.08 -14.44 -15.95
CA HIS A 260 25.42 -13.04 -16.19
C HIS A 260 25.34 -12.76 -17.68
N ILE A 261 24.60 -11.73 -18.07
CA ILE A 261 24.43 -11.31 -19.46
C ILE A 261 25.05 -9.92 -19.59
N ASN A 262 25.98 -9.76 -20.52
CA ASN A 262 26.72 -8.51 -20.76
C ASN A 262 26.00 -7.52 -21.69
N VAL A 263 24.73 -7.76 -21.98
CA VAL A 263 23.88 -6.90 -22.79
C VAL A 263 22.71 -6.40 -21.94
N GLY A 264 22.27 -5.18 -22.12
CA GLY A 264 21.20 -4.57 -21.33
C GLY A 264 20.48 -3.47 -22.10
N SER A 265 19.87 -2.55 -21.39
CA SER A 265 19.07 -1.44 -21.95
C SER A 265 19.85 -0.57 -22.95
N LYS A 266 21.17 -0.42 -22.79
CA LYS A 266 22.05 0.27 -23.75
C LYS A 266 22.13 -0.44 -25.11
N ASN A 267 21.85 -1.74 -25.16
CA ASN A 267 21.82 -2.56 -26.37
C ASN A 267 20.39 -2.85 -26.84
N ASN A 268 19.41 -2.08 -26.37
CA ASN A 268 17.99 -2.26 -26.70
C ASN A 268 17.40 -3.63 -26.28
N VAL A 269 18.02 -4.30 -25.29
CA VAL A 269 17.56 -5.56 -24.73
C VAL A 269 16.84 -5.26 -23.40
N ASN A 270 15.54 -5.52 -23.37
CA ASN A 270 14.72 -5.45 -22.16
C ASN A 270 14.39 -6.88 -21.68
N PRO A 271 13.90 -7.05 -20.43
CA PRO A 271 13.57 -8.38 -19.87
C PRO A 271 12.60 -9.18 -20.76
N VAL A 272 11.64 -8.53 -21.41
CA VAL A 272 10.64 -9.19 -22.27
C VAL A 272 11.29 -9.77 -23.54
N LYS A 273 12.19 -9.01 -24.19
CA LYS A 273 12.95 -9.49 -25.35
C LYS A 273 13.88 -10.63 -24.98
N LEU A 274 14.47 -10.57 -23.77
CA LEU A 274 15.34 -11.63 -23.27
C LEU A 274 14.58 -12.93 -23.02
N ILE A 275 13.41 -12.84 -22.38
CA ILE A 275 12.52 -13.99 -22.16
C ILE A 275 12.05 -14.58 -23.50
N GLY A 276 11.71 -13.73 -24.48
CA GLY A 276 11.35 -14.15 -25.82
C GLY A 276 12.48 -14.95 -26.50
N LEU A 277 13.71 -14.41 -26.51
CA LEU A 277 14.87 -15.08 -27.05
C LEU A 277 15.19 -16.42 -26.37
N ILE A 278 15.01 -16.51 -25.06
CA ILE A 278 15.19 -17.75 -24.29
C ILE A 278 14.15 -18.79 -24.72
N ASN A 279 12.87 -18.39 -24.79
CA ASN A 279 11.76 -19.26 -25.15
C ASN A 279 11.87 -19.77 -26.62
N ASP A 280 12.32 -18.91 -27.53
CA ASP A 280 12.46 -19.23 -28.94
C ASP A 280 13.60 -20.24 -29.19
N ASN A 281 14.63 -20.22 -28.34
CA ASN A 281 15.82 -21.08 -28.49
C ASN A 281 15.81 -22.34 -27.62
N LEU A 282 14.90 -22.46 -26.68
CA LEU A 282 14.78 -23.64 -25.83
C LEU A 282 13.72 -24.62 -26.37
N LYS A 283 14.14 -25.84 -26.64
CA LYS A 283 13.25 -26.95 -27.05
C LYS A 283 12.34 -27.47 -25.92
N SER A 284 12.42 -26.88 -24.72
CA SER A 284 11.65 -27.29 -23.52
C SER A 284 10.68 -26.19 -23.09
N LYS A 285 9.39 -26.50 -23.08
CA LYS A 285 8.30 -25.56 -22.70
C LYS A 285 8.11 -25.36 -21.20
N ASN A 286 8.93 -25.96 -20.34
CA ASN A 286 8.75 -25.97 -18.87
C ASN A 286 9.95 -25.40 -18.11
N MET A 287 10.50 -24.27 -18.54
CA MET A 287 11.56 -23.62 -17.79
C MET A 287 10.99 -22.44 -16.98
N GLU A 288 11.07 -22.52 -15.64
CA GLU A 288 10.75 -21.41 -14.77
C GLU A 288 11.90 -20.40 -14.76
N ILE A 289 11.62 -19.18 -15.22
CA ILE A 289 12.58 -18.06 -15.19
C ILE A 289 12.30 -17.26 -13.92
N GLY A 290 13.20 -17.33 -12.96
CA GLY A 290 13.15 -16.55 -11.73
C GLY A 290 13.54 -15.07 -11.97
N LYS A 291 13.00 -14.18 -11.15
CA LYS A 291 13.36 -12.75 -11.13
C LYS A 291 14.72 -12.50 -10.51
#